data_c84a33632655281b09a2bbf34ba15156
#
_entry.id   c84a33632655281b09a2bbf34ba15156
#
_cell.length_a   1.000
_cell.length_b   1.000
_cell.length_c   1.000
_cell.angle_alpha   90.00
_cell.angle_beta   90.00
_cell.angle_gamma   90.00
#
_symmetry.space_group_name_H-M   'P 1'
#
loop_
_entity.id
_entity.type
_entity.pdbx_description
1 polymer ?
#
loop_
_entity_poly.entity_id
_entity_poly.type
_entity_poly.pdbx_seq_one_letter_code
_entity_poly.pdbx_strand_id
1 'polypeptide(L)'
;QILVTYPEKNLQPFTKYYWKVNVWDKDGKKATSDINSFETGMMGMENWQGAWIGDNRDINYKPAPYFRKTFDTQKKVKSARAYIAVAGLYELYINGEKIGNHRLDPLYTRFDRRNFYVTYDVTNQLQKGKNAIGVLLGNGWYNHQSKAVWDFDRAPWRNRPAFCMDLRITYEDDTTEVIRSERDWKTSSGALIFNSIYTAEHY
;
A
#
# COMPACT_ATOMS: atom_id res chain seq x y z
N GLN A 1 30.62 -12.41 16.30
CA GLN A 1 29.21 -12.71 16.16
C GLN A 1 28.67 -12.00 14.90
N ILE A 2 28.09 -12.76 13.97
CA ILE A 2 27.65 -12.23 12.66
C ILE A 2 26.17 -11.78 12.72
N LEU A 3 25.36 -12.46 13.52
CA LEU A 3 23.95 -12.17 13.71
C LEU A 3 23.66 -11.85 15.18
N VAL A 4 23.04 -10.72 15.42
CA VAL A 4 22.56 -10.32 16.74
C VAL A 4 21.04 -10.29 16.67
N THR A 5 20.40 -11.17 17.43
CA THR A 5 18.95 -11.20 17.52
C THR A 5 18.42 -9.96 18.24
N TYR A 6 17.38 -9.35 17.72
CA TYR A 6 16.67 -8.25 18.39
C TYR A 6 16.16 -8.75 19.76
N PRO A 7 16.57 -8.10 20.86
CA PRO A 7 16.34 -8.65 22.18
C PRO A 7 14.90 -8.46 22.69
N GLU A 8 14.17 -7.50 22.14
CA GLU A 8 12.82 -7.20 22.60
C GLU A 8 11.78 -8.00 21.82
N LYS A 9 10.86 -8.64 22.54
CA LYS A 9 9.87 -9.54 21.95
C LYS A 9 8.60 -8.84 21.48
N ASN A 10 8.37 -7.58 21.82
CA ASN A 10 7.09 -6.89 21.67
C ASN A 10 7.20 -5.61 20.82
N LEU A 11 7.55 -5.78 19.53
CA LEU A 11 7.38 -4.69 18.58
C LEU A 11 5.89 -4.32 18.49
N GLN A 12 5.60 -3.03 18.48
CA GLN A 12 4.24 -2.52 18.27
C GLN A 12 4.02 -2.19 16.79
N PRO A 13 2.82 -2.34 16.23
CA PRO A 13 2.53 -1.92 14.87
C PRO A 13 2.68 -0.40 14.71
N PHE A 14 2.95 0.05 13.48
CA PHE A 14 3.04 1.47 13.11
C PHE A 14 4.05 2.28 13.91
N THR A 15 5.09 1.66 14.42
CA THR A 15 6.02 2.28 15.37
C THR A 15 7.40 2.41 14.76
N LYS A 16 7.99 3.60 14.87
CA LYS A 16 9.37 3.87 14.46
C LYS A 16 10.31 3.57 15.61
N TYR A 17 11.27 2.68 15.35
CA TYR A 17 12.32 2.27 16.29
C TYR A 17 13.66 2.83 15.85
N TYR A 18 14.48 3.18 16.81
CA TYR A 18 15.83 3.68 16.60
C TYR A 18 16.84 2.70 17.18
N TRP A 19 17.94 2.48 16.49
CA TRP A 19 18.98 1.58 16.93
C TRP A 19 20.37 2.13 16.61
N LYS A 20 21.35 1.70 17.39
CA LYS A 20 22.77 1.91 17.14
C LYS A 20 23.55 0.68 17.57
N VAL A 21 24.73 0.48 17.01
CA VAL A 21 25.61 -0.62 17.33
C VAL A 21 26.83 -0.08 18.07
N ASN A 22 27.17 -0.72 19.18
CA ASN A 22 28.43 -0.52 19.87
C ASN A 22 29.30 -1.77 19.67
N VAL A 23 30.52 -1.60 19.26
CA VAL A 23 31.52 -2.67 19.14
C VAL A 23 32.75 -2.33 19.92
N TRP A 24 33.49 -3.35 20.39
CA TRP A 24 34.75 -3.20 21.07
C TRP A 24 35.80 -4.03 20.34
N ASP A 25 36.96 -3.46 20.14
CA ASP A 25 38.09 -4.19 19.59
C ASP A 25 38.74 -5.08 20.69
N LYS A 26 39.82 -5.81 20.28
CA LYS A 26 40.57 -6.69 21.20
C LYS A 26 41.24 -5.95 22.37
N ASP A 27 41.47 -4.66 22.23
CA ASP A 27 42.10 -3.80 23.24
C ASP A 27 41.07 -3.05 24.10
N GLY A 28 39.77 -3.37 23.91
CA GLY A 28 38.66 -2.77 24.65
C GLY A 28 38.23 -1.39 24.17
N LYS A 29 38.77 -0.92 23.04
CA LYS A 29 38.41 0.38 22.47
C LYS A 29 37.03 0.28 21.82
N LYS A 30 36.12 1.18 22.24
CA LYS A 30 34.74 1.25 21.77
C LYS A 30 34.64 2.04 20.47
N ALA A 31 33.87 1.52 19.52
CA ALA A 31 33.33 2.25 18.38
C ALA A 31 31.80 2.19 18.40
N THR A 32 31.13 3.26 17.98
CA THR A 32 29.67 3.37 17.97
C THR A 32 29.22 3.81 16.58
N SER A 33 28.21 3.13 16.02
CA SER A 33 27.61 3.55 14.76
C SER A 33 26.75 4.82 14.93
N ASP A 34 26.41 5.45 13.81
CA ASP A 34 25.32 6.42 13.78
C ASP A 34 24.00 5.77 14.21
N ILE A 35 23.03 6.61 14.60
CA ILE A 35 21.68 6.16 14.88
C ILE A 35 20.97 5.88 13.57
N ASN A 36 20.44 4.68 13.45
CA ASN A 36 19.58 4.26 12.35
C ASN A 36 18.17 3.98 12.84
N SER A 37 17.23 3.82 11.94
CA SER A 37 15.84 3.54 12.31
C SER A 37 15.21 2.53 11.35
N PHE A 38 14.16 1.87 11.84
CA PHE A 38 13.19 1.14 11.04
C PHE A 38 11.78 1.45 11.56
N GLU A 39 10.78 1.16 10.75
CA GLU A 39 9.38 1.34 11.11
C GLU A 39 8.64 0.02 10.90
N THR A 40 7.80 -0.36 11.86
CA THR A 40 6.93 -1.54 11.74
C THR A 40 5.69 -1.20 10.94
N GLY A 41 5.22 -2.16 10.14
CA GLY A 41 3.97 -2.04 9.39
C GLY A 41 2.75 -2.46 10.21
N MET A 42 1.78 -3.05 9.51
CA MET A 42 0.51 -3.51 10.11
C MET A 42 0.67 -4.59 11.18
N MET A 43 1.67 -5.48 11.05
CA MET A 43 2.00 -6.59 11.95
C MET A 43 0.89 -7.63 12.18
N GLY A 44 -0.34 -7.40 11.72
CA GLY A 44 -1.47 -8.32 11.80
C GLY A 44 -2.68 -7.83 11.03
N MET A 45 -3.57 -8.76 10.69
CA MET A 45 -4.80 -8.43 9.93
C MET A 45 -5.78 -7.61 10.76
N GLU A 46 -5.74 -7.76 12.07
CA GLU A 46 -6.57 -7.04 13.05
C GLU A 46 -6.29 -5.54 13.10
N ASN A 47 -5.14 -5.12 12.57
CA ASN A 47 -4.74 -3.71 12.54
C ASN A 47 -5.24 -2.94 11.31
N TRP A 48 -5.81 -3.65 10.31
CA TRP A 48 -6.50 -3.04 9.20
C TRP A 48 -7.86 -2.49 9.61
N GLN A 49 -8.18 -1.27 9.17
CA GLN A 49 -9.50 -0.65 9.36
C GLN A 49 -10.28 -0.57 8.05
N GLY A 50 -9.57 -0.53 6.92
CA GLY A 50 -10.15 -0.52 5.59
C GLY A 50 -10.78 -1.85 5.21
N ALA A 51 -11.79 -1.78 4.35
CA ALA A 51 -12.40 -2.92 3.69
C ALA A 51 -11.84 -3.10 2.27
N TRP A 52 -11.87 -4.33 1.75
CA TRP A 52 -11.66 -4.57 0.33
C TRP A 52 -12.82 -3.97 -0.47
N ILE A 53 -12.49 -3.10 -1.43
CA ILE A 53 -13.45 -2.47 -2.33
C ILE A 53 -13.06 -2.68 -3.79
N GLY A 54 -14.07 -2.85 -4.64
CA GLY A 54 -14.00 -3.03 -6.09
C GLY A 54 -15.13 -2.26 -6.79
N ASP A 55 -15.15 -2.26 -8.12
CA ASP A 55 -16.12 -1.50 -8.93
C ASP A 55 -17.44 -2.24 -9.19
N ASN A 56 -17.61 -3.45 -8.69
CA ASN A 56 -18.81 -4.27 -8.81
C ASN A 56 -19.26 -4.57 -10.26
N ARG A 57 -18.34 -4.45 -11.23
CA ARG A 57 -18.57 -4.79 -12.63
C ARG A 57 -18.35 -6.28 -12.89
N ASP A 58 -18.80 -6.76 -14.05
CA ASP A 58 -18.52 -8.13 -14.50
C ASP A 58 -17.01 -8.41 -14.54
N ILE A 59 -16.64 -9.64 -14.21
CA ILE A 59 -15.23 -10.07 -14.14
C ILE A 59 -14.47 -9.87 -15.48
N ASN A 60 -15.19 -9.90 -16.62
CA ASN A 60 -14.61 -9.72 -17.96
C ASN A 60 -14.75 -8.29 -18.49
N TYR A 61 -15.31 -7.37 -17.69
CA TYR A 61 -15.40 -5.96 -18.07
C TYR A 61 -14.00 -5.39 -18.28
N LYS A 62 -13.76 -4.82 -19.49
CA LYS A 62 -12.40 -4.47 -19.94
C LYS A 62 -11.81 -3.23 -19.26
N PRO A 63 -12.54 -2.09 -19.18
CA PRO A 63 -11.97 -0.87 -18.64
C PRO A 63 -11.48 -1.01 -17.19
N ALA A 64 -10.35 -0.37 -16.92
CA ALA A 64 -9.77 -0.31 -15.60
C ALA A 64 -10.63 0.52 -14.64
N PRO A 65 -10.83 0.08 -13.40
CA PRO A 65 -11.56 0.85 -12.41
C PRO A 65 -10.68 1.94 -11.80
N TYR A 66 -11.23 3.15 -11.72
CA TYR A 66 -10.70 4.31 -11.00
C TYR A 66 -11.50 4.54 -9.74
N PHE A 67 -10.83 4.82 -8.65
CA PHE A 67 -11.45 5.12 -7.37
C PHE A 67 -10.98 6.47 -6.86
N ARG A 68 -11.86 7.19 -6.17
CA ARG A 68 -11.54 8.47 -5.54
C ARG A 68 -12.28 8.66 -4.24
N LYS A 69 -11.57 9.20 -3.24
CA LYS A 69 -12.13 9.72 -2.00
C LYS A 69 -11.57 11.12 -1.72
N THR A 70 -12.42 12.01 -1.24
CA THR A 70 -12.01 13.31 -0.70
C THR A 70 -12.18 13.31 0.82
N PHE A 71 -11.28 13.99 1.51
CA PHE A 71 -11.29 14.12 2.96
C PHE A 71 -10.67 15.45 3.38
N ASP A 72 -10.89 15.86 4.62
CA ASP A 72 -10.36 17.12 5.15
C ASP A 72 -9.47 16.84 6.35
N THR A 73 -8.23 17.38 6.33
CA THR A 73 -7.33 17.39 7.48
C THR A 73 -7.52 18.71 8.23
N GLN A 74 -8.01 18.65 9.46
CA GLN A 74 -8.32 19.85 10.25
C GLN A 74 -7.09 20.47 10.95
N LYS A 75 -6.07 19.63 11.17
CA LYS A 75 -4.87 19.98 11.92
C LYS A 75 -3.63 19.89 11.04
N LYS A 76 -2.51 20.42 11.53
CA LYS A 76 -1.22 20.27 10.86
C LYS A 76 -0.74 18.82 10.97
N VAL A 77 -0.40 18.23 9.84
CA VAL A 77 0.11 16.84 9.73
C VAL A 77 1.55 16.79 10.23
N LYS A 78 1.84 15.90 11.17
CA LYS A 78 3.17 15.56 11.65
C LYS A 78 3.79 14.42 10.83
N SER A 79 3.01 13.39 10.56
CA SER A 79 3.41 12.28 9.69
C SER A 79 2.19 11.58 9.11
N ALA A 80 2.34 11.00 7.92
CA ALA A 80 1.30 10.20 7.30
C ALA A 80 1.88 8.99 6.57
N ARG A 81 1.21 7.83 6.71
CA ARG A 81 1.57 6.57 6.05
C ARG A 81 0.36 6.00 5.33
N ALA A 82 0.52 5.76 4.04
CA ALA A 82 -0.46 5.02 3.24
C ALA A 82 -0.05 3.55 3.17
N TYR A 83 -0.93 2.68 3.64
CA TYR A 83 -0.83 1.22 3.55
C TYR A 83 -1.86 0.77 2.52
N ILE A 84 -1.43 0.14 1.43
CA ILE A 84 -2.32 -0.30 0.36
C ILE A 84 -2.02 -1.74 -0.04
N ALA A 85 -3.02 -2.62 0.10
CA ALA A 85 -3.02 -3.98 -0.39
C ALA A 85 -3.92 -4.07 -1.63
N VAL A 86 -3.46 -4.77 -2.66
CA VAL A 86 -4.19 -4.86 -3.92
C VAL A 86 -4.22 -6.28 -4.45
N ALA A 87 -5.39 -6.72 -4.86
CA ALA A 87 -5.58 -7.88 -5.72
C ALA A 87 -5.62 -7.41 -7.17
N GLY A 88 -4.49 -7.49 -7.84
CA GLY A 88 -4.20 -6.89 -9.14
C GLY A 88 -2.95 -6.03 -9.10
N LEU A 89 -2.94 -4.96 -9.88
CA LEU A 89 -1.92 -3.91 -9.90
C LEU A 89 -2.57 -2.55 -9.59
N TYR A 90 -1.77 -1.55 -9.21
CA TYR A 90 -2.30 -0.23 -8.94
C TYR A 90 -1.34 0.91 -9.22
N GLU A 91 -1.90 2.09 -9.34
CA GLU A 91 -1.25 3.37 -9.13
C GLU A 91 -2.02 4.16 -8.06
N LEU A 92 -1.29 4.70 -7.09
CA LEU A 92 -1.83 5.55 -6.02
C LEU A 92 -1.53 7.00 -6.31
N TYR A 93 -2.51 7.87 -6.10
CA TYR A 93 -2.39 9.32 -6.26
C TYR A 93 -2.89 10.03 -5.01
N ILE A 94 -2.22 11.10 -4.60
CA ILE A 94 -2.70 12.02 -3.57
C ILE A 94 -2.60 13.44 -4.14
N ASN A 95 -3.69 14.18 -4.08
CA ASN A 95 -3.79 15.57 -4.59
C ASN A 95 -3.32 15.75 -6.05
N GLY A 96 -3.51 14.70 -6.87
CA GLY A 96 -3.11 14.67 -8.28
C GLY A 96 -1.67 14.24 -8.53
N GLU A 97 -0.86 14.05 -7.49
CA GLU A 97 0.52 13.56 -7.58
C GLU A 97 0.56 12.04 -7.45
N LYS A 98 1.27 11.35 -8.35
CA LYS A 98 1.52 9.91 -8.25
C LYS A 98 2.45 9.61 -7.09
N ILE A 99 2.08 8.62 -6.27
CA ILE A 99 2.83 8.21 -5.10
C ILE A 99 3.78 7.07 -5.45
N GLY A 100 5.05 7.27 -5.12
CA GLY A 100 6.11 6.30 -5.40
C GLY A 100 6.52 6.26 -6.88
N ASN A 101 7.62 5.58 -7.14
CA ASN A 101 8.19 5.40 -8.47
C ASN A 101 8.17 3.94 -8.95
N HIS A 102 7.57 3.07 -8.17
CA HIS A 102 7.45 1.65 -8.50
C HIS A 102 6.50 1.43 -9.69
N ARG A 103 6.71 0.31 -10.35
CA ARG A 103 5.87 -0.21 -11.43
C ARG A 103 5.44 -1.62 -11.05
N LEU A 104 4.25 -2.02 -11.47
CA LEU A 104 3.72 -3.37 -11.30
C LEU A 104 3.63 -3.82 -9.82
N ASP A 105 3.27 -2.91 -8.93
CA ASP A 105 2.99 -3.21 -7.54
C ASP A 105 1.54 -3.67 -7.31
N PRO A 106 1.30 -4.50 -6.28
CA PRO A 106 2.28 -5.24 -5.50
C PRO A 106 2.85 -6.43 -6.28
N LEU A 107 3.92 -7.04 -5.77
CA LEU A 107 4.47 -8.27 -6.34
C LEU A 107 3.41 -9.37 -6.40
N TYR A 108 3.51 -10.21 -7.46
CA TYR A 108 2.64 -11.37 -7.64
C TYR A 108 2.72 -12.31 -6.44
N THR A 109 1.54 -12.81 -6.06
CA THR A 109 1.38 -13.88 -5.09
C THR A 109 0.29 -14.84 -5.57
N ARG A 110 0.13 -15.94 -4.86
CA ARG A 110 -1.08 -16.75 -4.98
C ARG A 110 -2.19 -16.05 -4.19
N PHE A 111 -3.06 -15.32 -4.89
CA PHE A 111 -4.02 -14.37 -4.32
C PHE A 111 -5.06 -14.98 -3.38
N ASP A 112 -5.35 -16.29 -3.50
CA ASP A 112 -6.21 -17.01 -2.56
C ASP A 112 -5.51 -17.38 -1.23
N ARG A 113 -4.20 -17.13 -1.13
CA ARG A 113 -3.39 -17.41 0.05
C ARG A 113 -2.82 -16.15 0.69
N ARG A 114 -2.40 -15.19 -0.12
CA ARG A 114 -1.70 -13.98 0.35
C ARG A 114 -1.86 -12.84 -0.64
N ASN A 115 -2.05 -11.65 -0.10
CA ASN A 115 -1.87 -10.40 -0.82
C ASN A 115 -0.81 -9.57 -0.10
N PHE A 116 0.14 -9.02 -0.85
CA PHE A 116 1.08 -8.07 -0.30
C PHE A 116 0.46 -6.68 -0.19
N TYR A 117 0.94 -5.91 0.75
CA TYR A 117 0.69 -4.48 0.81
C TYR A 117 1.99 -3.70 0.68
N VAL A 118 1.89 -2.46 0.25
CA VAL A 118 2.98 -1.51 0.15
C VAL A 118 2.71 -0.35 1.09
N THR A 119 3.77 0.19 1.68
CA THR A 119 3.69 1.35 2.58
C THR A 119 4.43 2.52 1.95
N TYR A 120 3.79 3.69 1.95
CA TYR A 120 4.37 4.94 1.49
C TYR A 120 4.37 5.98 2.61
N ASP A 121 5.47 6.71 2.75
CA ASP A 121 5.46 7.99 3.47
C ASP A 121 4.84 9.05 2.56
N VAL A 122 3.69 9.55 2.96
CA VAL A 122 2.93 10.56 2.21
C VAL A 122 2.71 11.84 3.01
N THR A 123 3.58 12.07 3.99
CA THR A 123 3.52 13.24 4.87
C THR A 123 3.49 14.54 4.09
N ASN A 124 4.35 14.65 3.09
CA ASN A 124 4.52 15.88 2.29
C ASN A 124 3.44 16.07 1.21
N GLN A 125 2.69 15.04 0.88
CA GLN A 125 1.60 15.10 -0.10
C GLN A 125 0.28 15.59 0.49
N LEU A 126 0.17 15.59 1.82
CA LEU A 126 -1.02 16.08 2.52
C LEU A 126 -0.91 17.57 2.82
N GLN A 127 -2.02 18.26 2.62
CA GLN A 127 -2.16 19.68 2.96
C GLN A 127 -3.27 19.87 4.00
N LYS A 128 -3.20 20.94 4.78
CA LYS A 128 -4.30 21.32 5.66
C LYS A 128 -5.54 21.65 4.85
N GLY A 129 -6.70 21.16 5.27
CA GLY A 129 -7.97 21.32 4.57
C GLY A 129 -8.21 20.15 3.61
N LYS A 130 -8.72 20.44 2.43
CA LYS A 130 -9.20 19.45 1.46
C LYS A 130 -8.07 18.67 0.81
N ASN A 131 -8.19 17.36 0.84
CA ASN A 131 -7.31 16.40 0.17
C ASN A 131 -8.13 15.42 -0.66
N ALA A 132 -7.48 14.79 -1.64
CA ALA A 132 -8.07 13.75 -2.46
C ALA A 132 -7.10 12.59 -2.65
N ILE A 133 -7.61 11.36 -2.52
CA ILE A 133 -6.91 10.13 -2.88
C ILE A 133 -7.53 9.60 -4.16
N GLY A 134 -6.68 9.15 -5.09
CA GLY A 134 -7.06 8.41 -6.29
C GLY A 134 -6.35 7.06 -6.33
N VAL A 135 -7.07 6.01 -6.73
CA VAL A 135 -6.50 4.68 -6.99
C VAL A 135 -6.95 4.23 -8.37
N LEU A 136 -6.00 3.96 -9.24
CA LEU A 136 -6.21 3.28 -10.51
C LEU A 136 -5.82 1.82 -10.32
N LEU A 137 -6.70 0.88 -10.66
CA LEU A 137 -6.40 -0.55 -10.58
C LEU A 137 -6.15 -1.15 -11.97
N GLY A 138 -5.23 -2.10 -12.03
CA GLY A 138 -4.94 -2.92 -13.18
C GLY A 138 -5.20 -4.40 -12.90
N ASN A 139 -5.45 -5.17 -13.97
CA ASN A 139 -5.78 -6.59 -13.88
C ASN A 139 -4.63 -7.45 -13.32
N GLY A 140 -3.39 -7.19 -13.77
CA GLY A 140 -2.23 -8.01 -13.42
C GLY A 140 -2.48 -9.51 -13.68
N TRP A 141 -1.94 -10.35 -12.79
CA TRP A 141 -2.22 -11.79 -12.78
C TRP A 141 -3.48 -12.17 -12.00
N TYR A 142 -4.09 -11.23 -11.29
CA TYR A 142 -5.31 -11.47 -10.53
C TYR A 142 -6.53 -11.63 -11.44
N ASN A 143 -6.68 -10.78 -12.43
CA ASN A 143 -7.78 -10.85 -13.42
C ASN A 143 -7.24 -11.02 -14.84
N HIS A 144 -6.53 -12.11 -15.09
CA HIS A 144 -6.06 -12.40 -16.42
C HIS A 144 -7.23 -12.77 -17.34
N GLN A 145 -7.48 -11.98 -18.38
CA GLN A 145 -8.69 -12.05 -19.21
C GLN A 145 -8.48 -12.75 -20.57
N SER A 146 -7.30 -13.28 -20.81
CA SER A 146 -6.99 -14.04 -22.03
C SER A 146 -6.39 -15.38 -21.64
N LYS A 147 -6.46 -16.34 -22.58
CA LYS A 147 -5.86 -17.66 -22.36
C LYS A 147 -4.37 -17.52 -22.10
N ALA A 148 -3.87 -18.14 -21.05
CA ALA A 148 -2.47 -18.15 -20.66
C ALA A 148 -1.95 -19.57 -20.48
N VAL A 149 -0.63 -19.75 -20.63
CA VAL A 149 0.04 -21.05 -20.48
C VAL A 149 -0.21 -21.68 -19.09
N TRP A 150 -0.36 -20.84 -18.08
CA TRP A 150 -0.58 -21.27 -16.68
C TRP A 150 -2.05 -21.33 -16.27
N ASP A 151 -2.98 -21.25 -17.22
CA ASP A 151 -4.44 -21.22 -16.97
C ASP A 151 -4.91 -20.14 -15.98
N PHE A 152 -4.21 -19.01 -15.89
CA PHE A 152 -4.58 -17.91 -15.01
C PHE A 152 -5.94 -17.28 -15.34
N ASP A 153 -6.41 -17.43 -16.57
CA ASP A 153 -7.77 -17.07 -16.99
C ASP A 153 -8.86 -17.93 -16.31
N ARG A 154 -8.46 -19.08 -15.73
CA ARG A 154 -9.32 -20.01 -14.97
C ARG A 154 -8.93 -20.13 -13.50
N ALA A 155 -8.05 -19.28 -13.04
CA ALA A 155 -7.56 -19.34 -11.65
C ALA A 155 -8.73 -19.17 -10.65
N PRO A 156 -8.77 -19.98 -9.57
CA PRO A 156 -9.88 -19.94 -8.61
C PRO A 156 -10.00 -18.62 -7.86
N TRP A 157 -8.92 -17.83 -7.82
CA TRP A 157 -8.92 -16.49 -7.21
C TRP A 157 -9.34 -15.37 -8.17
N ARG A 158 -9.48 -15.65 -9.48
CA ARG A 158 -9.74 -14.64 -10.50
C ARG A 158 -11.01 -13.86 -10.19
N ASN A 159 -10.89 -12.54 -10.14
CA ASN A 159 -12.01 -11.62 -9.97
C ASN A 159 -11.64 -10.22 -10.47
N ARG A 160 -12.59 -9.26 -10.43
CA ARG A 160 -12.29 -7.84 -10.67
C ARG A 160 -11.24 -7.34 -9.68
N PRO A 161 -10.27 -6.52 -10.13
CA PRO A 161 -9.29 -5.93 -9.24
C PRO A 161 -9.96 -5.19 -8.07
N ALA A 162 -9.37 -5.37 -6.89
CA ALA A 162 -9.85 -4.76 -5.66
C ALA A 162 -8.68 -4.30 -4.79
N PHE A 163 -8.93 -3.37 -3.90
CA PHE A 163 -7.92 -2.91 -2.95
C PHE A 163 -8.48 -2.72 -1.54
N CYS A 164 -7.58 -2.76 -0.57
CA CYS A 164 -7.80 -2.38 0.82
C CYS A 164 -6.75 -1.34 1.19
N MET A 165 -7.14 -0.22 1.78
CA MET A 165 -6.24 0.89 2.08
C MET A 165 -6.56 1.54 3.41
N ASP A 166 -5.49 1.83 4.18
CA ASP A 166 -5.49 2.71 5.33
C ASP A 166 -4.48 3.83 5.11
N LEU A 167 -4.93 5.09 5.12
CA LEU A 167 -4.06 6.25 5.25
C LEU A 167 -4.10 6.70 6.72
N ARG A 168 -3.03 6.42 7.45
CA ARG A 168 -2.86 6.79 8.84
C ARG A 168 -2.17 8.14 8.94
N ILE A 169 -2.81 9.10 9.59
CA ILE A 169 -2.33 10.47 9.77
C ILE A 169 -2.09 10.70 11.25
N THR A 170 -0.91 11.16 11.60
CA THR A 170 -0.58 11.66 12.93
C THR A 170 -0.44 13.17 12.85
N TYR A 171 -1.12 13.89 13.70
CA TYR A 171 -1.09 15.33 13.78
C TYR A 171 -0.02 15.84 14.77
N GLU A 172 0.30 17.13 14.73
CA GLU A 172 1.30 17.75 15.63
C GLU A 172 0.94 17.64 17.14
N ASP A 173 -0.32 17.46 17.45
CA ASP A 173 -0.82 17.22 18.82
C ASP A 173 -0.84 15.72 19.19
N ASP A 174 -0.16 14.88 18.43
CA ASP A 174 -0.08 13.42 18.57
C ASP A 174 -1.42 12.66 18.45
N THR A 175 -2.52 13.34 18.09
CA THR A 175 -3.75 12.65 17.73
C THR A 175 -3.61 11.96 16.38
N THR A 176 -4.33 10.86 16.18
CA THR A 176 -4.29 10.07 14.96
C THR A 176 -5.66 9.96 14.30
N GLU A 177 -5.66 9.92 12.98
CA GLU A 177 -6.83 9.69 12.15
C GLU A 177 -6.51 8.63 11.09
N VAL A 178 -7.50 7.84 10.68
CA VAL A 178 -7.36 6.87 9.59
C VAL A 178 -8.42 7.12 8.54
N ILE A 179 -7.96 7.48 7.34
CA ILE A 179 -8.80 7.53 6.13
C ILE A 179 -8.69 6.17 5.46
N ARG A 180 -9.80 5.44 5.39
CA ARG A 180 -9.81 4.03 4.99
C ARG A 180 -10.62 3.77 3.72
N SER A 181 -10.35 2.65 3.07
CA SER A 181 -11.19 2.14 2.01
C SER A 181 -12.51 1.62 2.58
N GLU A 182 -13.62 2.16 2.10
CA GLU A 182 -14.98 1.83 2.52
C GLU A 182 -16.00 2.22 1.43
N ARG A 183 -17.28 2.07 1.67
CA ARG A 183 -18.34 2.22 0.66
C ARG A 183 -18.55 3.65 0.13
N ASP A 184 -18.00 4.66 0.77
CA ASP A 184 -18.14 6.07 0.38
C ASP A 184 -17.17 6.51 -0.73
N TRP A 185 -16.28 5.63 -1.16
CA TRP A 185 -15.42 5.88 -2.32
C TRP A 185 -16.25 5.93 -3.60
N LYS A 186 -15.95 6.92 -4.44
CA LYS A 186 -16.50 7.00 -5.79
C LYS A 186 -15.69 6.16 -6.74
N THR A 187 -16.37 5.50 -7.69
CA THR A 187 -15.71 4.72 -8.74
C THR A 187 -16.23 5.11 -10.12
N SER A 188 -15.37 4.98 -11.12
CA SER A 188 -15.66 5.22 -12.54
C SER A 188 -14.73 4.39 -13.41
N SER A 189 -15.12 4.14 -14.64
CA SER A 189 -14.18 3.79 -15.72
C SER A 189 -13.50 5.06 -16.22
N GLY A 190 -12.24 4.96 -16.61
CA GLY A 190 -11.45 6.08 -17.13
C GLY A 190 -10.96 5.84 -18.56
N ALA A 191 -9.88 6.53 -18.94
CA ALA A 191 -9.28 6.44 -20.26
C ALA A 191 -8.64 5.07 -20.55
N LEU A 192 -8.22 4.33 -19.52
CA LEU A 192 -7.61 3.01 -19.69
C LEU A 192 -8.69 1.97 -19.99
N ILE A 193 -8.91 1.71 -21.30
CA ILE A 193 -10.00 0.85 -21.79
C ILE A 193 -9.67 -0.64 -21.70
N PHE A 194 -8.39 -1.00 -21.64
CA PHE A 194 -7.93 -2.38 -21.45
C PHE A 194 -6.51 -2.39 -20.90
N ASN A 195 -6.20 -3.38 -20.05
CA ASN A 195 -4.84 -3.63 -19.59
C ASN A 195 -4.61 -5.13 -19.41
N SER A 196 -3.41 -5.58 -19.73
CA SER A 196 -2.99 -6.96 -19.61
C SER A 196 -1.48 -7.04 -19.40
N ILE A 197 -1.06 -8.03 -18.63
CA ILE A 197 0.36 -8.27 -18.39
C ILE A 197 1.15 -8.61 -19.68
N TYR A 198 0.47 -9.10 -20.71
CA TYR A 198 1.10 -9.45 -21.99
C TYR A 198 1.02 -8.34 -23.05
N THR A 199 -0.01 -7.52 -23.03
CA THR A 199 -0.27 -6.54 -24.08
C THR A 199 -0.24 -5.09 -23.60
N ALA A 200 0.22 -4.90 -22.38
CA ALA A 200 0.31 -3.58 -21.71
C ALA A 200 -1.06 -2.85 -21.61
N GLU A 201 -1.06 -1.56 -21.80
CA GLU A 201 -2.17 -0.65 -21.58
C GLU A 201 -2.69 -0.13 -22.92
N HIS A 202 -4.02 -0.02 -23.04
CA HIS A 202 -4.71 0.53 -24.19
C HIS A 202 -5.64 1.67 -23.74
N TYR A 203 -5.48 2.82 -24.37
CA TYR A 203 -6.23 4.06 -24.13
C TYR A 203 -7.20 4.37 -25.26
#